data_bcf923a71a0cea9291260441b5111a99
#
_entry.id   bcf923a71a0cea9291260441b5111a99
#
_cell.length_a   1.000
_cell.length_b   1.000
_cell.length_c   1.000
_cell.angle_alpha   90.00
_cell.angle_beta   90.00
_cell.angle_gamma   90.00
#
_symmetry.space_group_name_H-M   'P 1'
#
loop_
_entity.id
_entity.type
_entity.pdbx_description
1 polymer ?
#
loop_
_entity_poly.entity_id
_entity_poly.type
_entity_poly.pdbx_seq_one_letter_code
_entity_poly.pdbx_strand_id
1 'polypeptide(L)'
;MKSKILILACIAFMLCVVSSCKHAKTEQETLRDKITDKETELYKDKTEAIDKDKAIEMVRLYAEYADKFTEDTLAPEYLFRAAEISENANQPNNAITYLTKIEENYKDYRNYPLCIFKKAYIYENLLKNQEKARQYYEKFIADYPDHELADAANSSLMFLGMSDSDLIKVLEQISKQ
;
A
#
# COMPACT_ATOMS: atom_id res chain seq x y z
N MET A 1 -33.22 59.63 14.52
CA MET A 1 -33.83 58.36 14.13
C MET A 1 -33.19 57.72 12.87
N LYS A 2 -32.88 58.49 11.85
CA LYS A 2 -32.29 57.94 10.59
C LYS A 2 -30.89 57.30 10.74
N SER A 3 -30.04 57.80 11.65
CA SER A 3 -28.70 57.27 11.89
C SER A 3 -28.71 55.87 12.57
N LYS A 4 -29.65 55.61 13.48
CA LYS A 4 -29.75 54.29 14.16
C LYS A 4 -30.28 53.20 13.22
N ILE A 5 -31.11 53.54 12.26
CA ILE A 5 -31.63 52.62 11.24
C ILE A 5 -30.51 52.21 10.28
N LEU A 6 -29.63 53.15 9.90
CA LEU A 6 -28.51 52.88 9.02
C LEU A 6 -27.47 51.92 9.65
N ILE A 7 -27.19 52.08 10.95
CA ILE A 7 -26.27 51.22 11.71
C ILE A 7 -26.84 49.81 11.86
N LEU A 8 -28.14 49.66 12.14
CA LEU A 8 -28.80 48.35 12.18
C LEU A 8 -28.81 47.63 10.81
N ALA A 9 -29.00 48.37 9.72
CA ALA A 9 -28.94 47.81 8.36
C ALA A 9 -27.52 47.32 7.99
N CYS A 10 -26.45 48.04 8.41
CA CYS A 10 -25.07 47.64 8.20
C CYS A 10 -24.69 46.39 9.03
N ILE A 11 -25.18 46.29 10.27
CA ILE A 11 -24.95 45.12 11.14
C ILE A 11 -25.69 43.88 10.56
N ALA A 12 -26.91 44.02 10.07
CA ALA A 12 -27.64 42.94 9.43
C ALA A 12 -27.00 42.46 8.14
N PHE A 13 -26.40 43.37 7.35
CA PHE A 13 -25.67 43.03 6.11
C PHE A 13 -24.35 42.32 6.40
N MET A 14 -23.65 42.69 7.50
CA MET A 14 -22.39 42.05 7.89
C MET A 14 -22.59 40.65 8.49
N LEU A 15 -23.76 40.34 9.04
CA LEU A 15 -24.12 39.03 9.57
C LEU A 15 -24.51 38.02 8.47
N CYS A 16 -24.87 38.46 7.25
CA CYS A 16 -25.22 37.58 6.14
C CYS A 16 -24.00 37.02 5.39
N VAL A 17 -22.81 37.53 5.61
CA VAL A 17 -21.59 37.10 4.85
C VAL A 17 -20.90 35.89 5.50
N VAL A 18 -21.24 35.51 6.73
CA VAL A 18 -20.65 34.36 7.41
C VAL A 18 -21.46 33.06 7.22
N SER A 19 -22.50 33.09 6.39
CA SER A 19 -23.33 31.90 6.14
C SER A 19 -23.00 31.30 4.80
N SER A 20 -22.31 30.17 4.86
CA SER A 20 -22.17 29.19 3.77
C SER A 20 -20.92 29.30 2.89
N CYS A 21 -19.73 29.34 3.46
CA CYS A 21 -18.63 28.65 2.83
C CYS A 21 -18.75 27.16 3.15
N LYS A 22 -19.60 26.41 2.46
CA LYS A 22 -19.34 25.00 2.22
C LYS A 22 -18.06 25.02 1.38
N HIS A 23 -16.92 24.78 2.03
CA HIS A 23 -15.65 24.60 1.33
C HIS A 23 -15.88 23.48 0.33
N ALA A 24 -15.82 23.79 -0.97
CA ALA A 24 -15.90 22.74 -1.97
C ALA A 24 -14.71 21.81 -1.73
N LYS A 25 -14.98 20.51 -1.56
CA LYS A 25 -13.92 19.53 -1.35
C LYS A 25 -12.90 19.62 -2.48
N THR A 26 -11.64 19.54 -2.13
CA THR A 26 -10.56 19.45 -3.12
C THR A 26 -10.67 18.12 -3.88
N GLU A 27 -10.02 18.04 -5.03
CA GLU A 27 -9.95 16.78 -5.79
C GLU A 27 -9.35 15.65 -4.94
N GLN A 28 -8.33 15.98 -4.15
CA GLN A 28 -7.67 15.06 -3.24
C GLN A 28 -8.62 14.52 -2.17
N GLU A 29 -9.36 15.41 -1.50
CA GLU A 29 -10.35 15.01 -0.50
C GLU A 29 -11.47 14.16 -1.11
N THR A 30 -11.94 14.52 -2.30
CA THR A 30 -12.98 13.77 -3.02
C THR A 30 -12.51 12.36 -3.38
N LEU A 31 -11.26 12.22 -3.84
CA LEU A 31 -10.71 10.90 -4.17
C LEU A 31 -10.48 10.05 -2.93
N ARG A 32 -10.02 10.66 -1.82
CA ARG A 32 -9.88 9.97 -0.52
C ARG A 32 -11.20 9.46 0.02
N ASP A 33 -12.25 10.28 -0.04
CA ASP A 33 -13.59 9.87 0.39
C ASP A 33 -14.07 8.67 -0.45
N LYS A 34 -13.89 8.74 -1.76
CA LYS A 34 -14.24 7.65 -2.66
C LYS A 34 -13.48 6.36 -2.34
N ILE A 35 -12.18 6.46 -2.03
CA ILE A 35 -11.37 5.32 -1.60
C ILE A 35 -11.95 4.74 -0.31
N THR A 36 -12.22 5.57 0.69
CA THR A 36 -12.76 5.14 1.99
C THR A 36 -14.11 4.44 1.86
N ASP A 37 -15.00 4.97 1.02
CA ASP A 37 -16.30 4.37 0.76
C ASP A 37 -16.15 2.99 0.09
N LYS A 38 -15.24 2.87 -0.88
CA LYS A 38 -14.97 1.61 -1.58
C LYS A 38 -14.23 0.59 -0.71
N GLU A 39 -13.31 1.01 0.15
CA GLU A 39 -12.71 0.14 1.17
C GLU A 39 -13.77 -0.44 2.09
N THR A 40 -14.70 0.40 2.55
CA THR A 40 -15.81 -0.03 3.42
C THR A 40 -16.70 -1.05 2.69
N GLU A 41 -16.97 -0.86 1.40
CA GLU A 41 -17.73 -1.80 0.59
C GLU A 41 -16.98 -3.12 0.37
N LEU A 42 -15.67 -3.05 0.10
CA LEU A 42 -14.82 -4.23 -0.17
C LEU A 42 -14.67 -5.14 1.06
N TYR A 43 -14.54 -4.54 2.24
CA TYR A 43 -14.28 -5.27 3.49
C TYR A 43 -15.51 -5.42 4.40
N LYS A 44 -16.70 -5.11 3.88
CA LYS A 44 -17.96 -5.15 4.67
C LYS A 44 -18.26 -6.56 5.17
N ASP A 45 -18.03 -7.56 4.33
CA ASP A 45 -18.24 -8.96 4.69
C ASP A 45 -16.90 -9.69 4.78
N LYS A 46 -16.42 -9.89 6.02
CA LYS A 46 -15.15 -10.56 6.30
C LYS A 46 -15.18 -12.07 6.04
N THR A 47 -16.34 -12.64 5.79
CA THR A 47 -16.54 -14.08 5.63
C THR A 47 -16.59 -14.51 4.17
N GLU A 48 -16.77 -13.58 3.25
CA GLU A 48 -16.79 -13.84 1.81
C GLU A 48 -15.44 -13.60 1.17
N ALA A 49 -15.16 -14.32 0.09
CA ALA A 49 -14.01 -14.05 -0.75
C ALA A 49 -14.14 -12.64 -1.36
N ILE A 50 -13.04 -11.90 -1.40
CA ILE A 50 -13.03 -10.56 -1.98
C ILE A 50 -13.49 -10.63 -3.44
N ASP A 51 -14.50 -9.84 -3.77
CA ASP A 51 -15.01 -9.69 -5.13
C ASP A 51 -13.89 -9.16 -6.05
N LYS A 52 -13.63 -9.89 -7.13
CA LYS A 52 -12.51 -9.61 -8.03
C LYS A 52 -12.64 -8.25 -8.72
N ASP A 53 -13.84 -7.86 -9.12
CA ASP A 53 -14.06 -6.60 -9.84
C ASP A 53 -13.91 -5.41 -8.88
N LYS A 54 -14.39 -5.56 -7.65
CA LYS A 54 -14.17 -4.56 -6.59
C LYS A 54 -12.69 -4.43 -6.23
N ALA A 55 -11.96 -5.55 -6.15
CA ALA A 55 -10.53 -5.54 -5.92
C ALA A 55 -9.77 -4.79 -7.03
N ILE A 56 -10.11 -5.03 -8.29
CA ILE A 56 -9.52 -4.32 -9.43
C ILE A 56 -9.85 -2.81 -9.38
N GLU A 57 -11.08 -2.45 -9.05
CA GLU A 57 -11.47 -1.04 -8.88
C GLU A 57 -10.66 -0.37 -7.77
N MET A 58 -10.47 -1.05 -6.63
CA MET A 58 -9.66 -0.53 -5.52
C MET A 58 -8.21 -0.30 -5.92
N VAL A 59 -7.57 -1.27 -6.57
CA VAL A 59 -6.20 -1.12 -7.08
C VAL A 59 -6.08 0.10 -7.98
N ARG A 60 -7.05 0.31 -8.88
CA ARG A 60 -7.07 1.47 -9.77
C ARG A 60 -7.18 2.79 -8.99
N LEU A 61 -8.06 2.86 -7.99
CA LEU A 61 -8.25 4.08 -7.18
C LEU A 61 -7.00 4.41 -6.35
N TYR A 62 -6.35 3.42 -5.75
CA TYR A 62 -5.11 3.61 -5.03
C TYR A 62 -3.98 4.10 -5.94
N ALA A 63 -3.82 3.48 -7.12
CA ALA A 63 -2.82 3.91 -8.08
C ALA A 63 -3.11 5.33 -8.60
N GLU A 64 -4.37 5.65 -8.90
CA GLU A 64 -4.79 7.00 -9.32
C GLU A 64 -4.43 8.06 -8.27
N TYR A 65 -4.69 7.77 -6.99
CA TYR A 65 -4.34 8.69 -5.92
C TYR A 65 -2.83 8.92 -5.85
N ALA A 66 -2.06 7.84 -5.82
CA ALA A 66 -0.60 7.94 -5.71
C ALA A 66 0.05 8.64 -6.90
N ASP A 67 -0.50 8.45 -8.10
CA ASP A 67 0.00 9.11 -9.32
C ASP A 67 -0.36 10.60 -9.37
N LYS A 68 -1.50 11.02 -8.78
CA LYS A 68 -1.93 12.43 -8.74
C LYS A 68 -1.31 13.22 -7.59
N PHE A 69 -1.08 12.58 -6.45
CA PHE A 69 -0.67 13.24 -5.20
C PHE A 69 0.63 12.64 -4.67
N THR A 70 1.66 12.66 -5.49
CA THR A 70 2.97 12.04 -5.21
C THR A 70 3.64 12.53 -3.93
N GLU A 71 3.39 13.79 -3.53
CA GLU A 71 3.96 14.38 -2.31
C GLU A 71 3.13 14.07 -1.04
N ASP A 72 1.98 13.43 -1.19
CA ASP A 72 1.15 13.07 -0.05
C ASP A 72 1.69 11.85 0.68
N THR A 73 1.70 11.91 2.00
CA THR A 73 2.16 10.82 2.86
C THR A 73 1.36 9.51 2.71
N LEU A 74 0.13 9.60 2.17
CA LEU A 74 -0.70 8.44 1.85
C LEU A 74 -0.36 7.78 0.51
N ALA A 75 0.38 8.47 -0.38
CA ALA A 75 0.72 7.90 -1.69
C ALA A 75 1.44 6.55 -1.59
N PRO A 76 2.54 6.40 -0.80
CA PRO A 76 3.19 5.11 -0.64
C PRO A 76 2.31 4.07 0.07
N GLU A 77 1.46 4.47 1.00
CA GLU A 77 0.51 3.58 1.65
C GLU A 77 -0.49 2.99 0.65
N TYR A 78 -1.04 3.81 -0.25
CA TYR A 78 -1.97 3.34 -1.26
C TYR A 78 -1.28 2.46 -2.33
N LEU A 79 -0.04 2.77 -2.70
CA LEU A 79 0.74 1.87 -3.55
C LEU A 79 0.99 0.52 -2.88
N PHE A 80 1.28 0.51 -1.59
CA PHE A 80 1.47 -0.72 -0.84
C PHE A 80 0.20 -1.58 -0.79
N ARG A 81 -0.95 -0.98 -0.49
CA ARG A 81 -2.26 -1.66 -0.53
C ARG A 81 -2.61 -2.17 -1.93
N ALA A 82 -2.31 -1.39 -2.98
CA ALA A 82 -2.48 -1.84 -4.36
C ALA A 82 -1.62 -3.07 -4.67
N ALA A 83 -0.38 -3.10 -4.15
CA ALA A 83 0.50 -4.26 -4.30
C ALA A 83 -0.06 -5.49 -3.57
N GLU A 84 -0.56 -5.34 -2.34
CA GLU A 84 -1.14 -6.45 -1.56
C GLU A 84 -2.39 -7.05 -2.23
N ILE A 85 -3.30 -6.19 -2.71
CA ILE A 85 -4.48 -6.68 -3.43
C ILE A 85 -4.05 -7.39 -4.73
N SER A 86 -3.07 -6.84 -5.46
CA SER A 86 -2.57 -7.44 -6.70
C SER A 86 -1.90 -8.80 -6.45
N GLU A 87 -1.13 -8.94 -5.37
CA GLU A 87 -0.52 -10.19 -4.94
C GLU A 87 -1.60 -11.25 -4.65
N ASN A 88 -2.60 -10.91 -3.83
CA ASN A 88 -3.69 -11.79 -3.47
C ASN A 88 -4.58 -12.16 -4.67
N ALA A 89 -4.71 -11.27 -5.64
CA ALA A 89 -5.44 -11.50 -6.90
C ALA A 89 -4.62 -12.31 -7.92
N ASN A 90 -3.45 -12.84 -7.54
CA ASN A 90 -2.52 -13.54 -8.42
C ASN A 90 -2.09 -12.71 -9.66
N GLN A 91 -1.84 -11.42 -9.42
CA GLN A 91 -1.32 -10.47 -10.40
C GLN A 91 0.10 -9.99 -9.99
N PRO A 92 1.10 -10.88 -9.94
CA PRO A 92 2.40 -10.59 -9.35
C PRO A 92 3.15 -9.45 -10.06
N ASN A 93 3.00 -9.31 -11.37
CA ASN A 93 3.65 -8.22 -12.11
C ASN A 93 3.12 -6.84 -11.70
N ASN A 94 1.82 -6.72 -11.42
CA ASN A 94 1.23 -5.48 -10.92
C ASN A 94 1.73 -5.18 -9.50
N ALA A 95 1.78 -6.20 -8.63
CA ALA A 95 2.33 -6.05 -7.28
C ALA A 95 3.80 -5.56 -7.33
N ILE A 96 4.65 -6.17 -8.16
CA ILE A 96 6.04 -5.72 -8.35
C ILE A 96 6.09 -4.27 -8.86
N THR A 97 5.22 -3.88 -9.77
CA THR A 97 5.17 -2.51 -10.30
C THR A 97 4.91 -1.49 -9.19
N TYR A 98 3.91 -1.73 -8.33
CA TYR A 98 3.59 -0.82 -7.23
C TYR A 98 4.69 -0.77 -6.16
N LEU A 99 5.25 -1.92 -5.78
CA LEU A 99 6.39 -1.98 -4.85
C LEU A 99 7.64 -1.28 -5.42
N THR A 100 7.84 -1.33 -6.73
CA THR A 100 8.95 -0.63 -7.39
C THR A 100 8.74 0.88 -7.36
N LYS A 101 7.52 1.38 -7.60
CA LYS A 101 7.22 2.82 -7.42
C LYS A 101 7.54 3.31 -6.00
N ILE A 102 7.28 2.48 -4.97
CA ILE A 102 7.66 2.81 -3.59
C ILE A 102 9.18 2.82 -3.44
N GLU A 103 9.87 1.82 -3.96
CA GLU A 103 11.33 1.71 -3.85
C GLU A 103 12.06 2.89 -4.51
N GLU A 104 11.53 3.40 -5.61
CA GLU A 104 12.12 4.51 -6.37
C GLU A 104 11.86 5.87 -5.73
N ASN A 105 10.64 6.10 -5.18
CA ASN A 105 10.18 7.44 -4.83
C ASN A 105 9.94 7.68 -3.34
N TYR A 106 9.85 6.63 -2.50
CA TYR A 106 9.39 6.76 -1.10
C TYR A 106 10.27 5.97 -0.11
N LYS A 107 11.57 6.24 -0.12
CA LYS A 107 12.55 5.54 0.72
C LYS A 107 12.31 5.73 2.22
N ASP A 108 11.68 6.84 2.61
CA ASP A 108 11.34 7.15 4.00
C ASP A 108 9.99 6.55 4.44
N TYR A 109 9.33 5.79 3.56
CA TYR A 109 8.09 5.12 3.91
C TYR A 109 8.33 4.06 4.98
N ARG A 110 7.54 4.09 6.06
CA ARG A 110 7.72 3.20 7.23
C ARG A 110 7.80 1.70 6.88
N ASN A 111 7.05 1.26 5.86
CA ASN A 111 7.04 -0.12 5.39
C ASN A 111 7.98 -0.35 4.19
N TYR A 112 8.94 0.57 3.95
CA TYR A 112 9.90 0.41 2.87
C TYR A 112 10.71 -0.89 2.97
N PRO A 113 11.23 -1.31 4.16
CA PRO A 113 11.88 -2.62 4.31
C PRO A 113 10.97 -3.78 3.88
N LEU A 114 9.69 -3.73 4.29
CA LEU A 114 8.72 -4.76 3.93
C LEU A 114 8.47 -4.80 2.41
N CYS A 115 8.54 -3.67 1.69
CA CYS A 115 8.45 -3.65 0.24
C CYS A 115 9.57 -4.46 -0.42
N ILE A 116 10.81 -4.34 0.07
CA ILE A 116 11.97 -5.10 -0.43
C ILE A 116 11.77 -6.59 -0.19
N PHE A 117 11.38 -6.98 1.02
CA PHE A 117 11.08 -8.37 1.37
C PHE A 117 9.94 -8.95 0.52
N LYS A 118 8.83 -8.22 0.35
CA LYS A 118 7.69 -8.66 -0.48
C LYS A 118 8.08 -8.86 -1.94
N LYS A 119 8.97 -8.04 -2.48
CA LYS A 119 9.48 -8.25 -3.85
C LYS A 119 10.24 -9.57 -3.96
N ALA A 120 11.11 -9.91 -2.99
CA ALA A 120 11.80 -11.19 -2.94
C ALA A 120 10.78 -12.35 -2.92
N TYR A 121 9.82 -12.28 -1.99
CA TYR A 121 8.77 -13.29 -1.84
C TYR A 121 7.94 -13.50 -3.12
N ILE A 122 7.53 -12.42 -3.78
CA ILE A 122 6.75 -12.48 -5.03
C ILE A 122 7.58 -13.12 -6.15
N TYR A 123 8.87 -12.75 -6.28
CA TYR A 123 9.75 -13.37 -7.26
C TYR A 123 9.96 -14.86 -7.01
N GLU A 124 10.12 -15.28 -5.76
CA GLU A 124 10.27 -16.68 -5.40
C GLU A 124 8.98 -17.47 -5.64
N ASN A 125 7.88 -17.02 -5.06
CA ASN A 125 6.70 -17.84 -4.91
C ASN A 125 5.70 -17.72 -6.05
N LEU A 126 5.58 -16.55 -6.68
CA LEU A 126 4.58 -16.29 -7.72
C LEU A 126 5.21 -16.23 -9.11
N LEU A 127 6.36 -15.58 -9.26
CA LEU A 127 7.04 -15.43 -10.54
C LEU A 127 8.06 -16.54 -10.83
N LYS A 128 8.40 -17.36 -9.81
CA LYS A 128 9.39 -18.45 -9.90
C LYS A 128 10.74 -17.99 -10.46
N ASN A 129 11.12 -16.75 -10.17
CA ASN A 129 12.38 -16.16 -10.57
C ASN A 129 13.36 -16.15 -9.38
N GLN A 130 14.07 -17.25 -9.23
CA GLN A 130 15.00 -17.47 -8.13
C GLN A 130 16.16 -16.47 -8.10
N GLU A 131 16.64 -16.02 -9.26
CA GLU A 131 17.72 -15.04 -9.34
C GLU A 131 17.31 -13.70 -8.74
N LYS A 132 16.15 -13.17 -9.14
CA LYS A 132 15.61 -11.93 -8.57
C LYS A 132 15.21 -12.09 -7.11
N ALA A 133 14.64 -13.23 -6.73
CA ALA A 133 14.34 -13.51 -5.33
C ALA A 133 15.59 -13.43 -4.47
N ARG A 134 16.69 -14.08 -4.88
CA ARG A 134 17.99 -14.01 -4.22
C ARG A 134 18.48 -12.57 -4.06
N GLN A 135 18.50 -11.80 -5.14
CA GLN A 135 18.96 -10.41 -5.13
C GLN A 135 18.20 -9.55 -4.11
N TYR A 136 16.87 -9.70 -4.04
CA TYR A 136 16.05 -8.92 -3.10
C TYR A 136 16.15 -9.41 -1.65
N TYR A 137 16.29 -10.73 -1.40
CA TYR A 137 16.54 -11.22 -0.05
C TYR A 137 17.90 -10.79 0.45
N GLU A 138 18.96 -10.91 -0.36
CA GLU A 138 20.31 -10.44 -0.02
C GLU A 138 20.33 -8.93 0.27
N LYS A 139 19.67 -8.13 -0.58
CA LYS A 139 19.49 -6.70 -0.35
C LYS A 139 18.79 -6.42 0.97
N PHE A 140 17.68 -7.13 1.25
CA PHE A 140 16.93 -6.95 2.49
C PHE A 140 17.80 -7.22 3.73
N ILE A 141 18.52 -8.34 3.76
CA ILE A 141 19.38 -8.71 4.88
C ILE A 141 20.54 -7.72 5.07
N ALA A 142 21.14 -7.27 3.96
CA ALA A 142 22.24 -6.30 4.01
C ALA A 142 21.78 -4.94 4.55
N ASP A 143 20.62 -4.46 4.10
CA ASP A 143 20.10 -3.13 4.45
C ASP A 143 19.40 -3.14 5.84
N TYR A 144 18.84 -4.28 6.25
CA TYR A 144 17.97 -4.42 7.44
C TYR A 144 18.28 -5.68 8.27
N PRO A 145 19.53 -5.87 8.75
CA PRO A 145 19.94 -7.10 9.44
C PRO A 145 19.19 -7.35 10.75
N ASP A 146 18.72 -6.30 11.41
CA ASP A 146 18.01 -6.37 12.70
C ASP A 146 16.47 -6.35 12.54
N HIS A 147 15.95 -6.40 11.32
CA HIS A 147 14.51 -6.42 11.08
C HIS A 147 13.91 -7.78 11.45
N GLU A 148 12.69 -7.79 11.99
CA GLU A 148 11.99 -9.02 12.42
C GLU A 148 11.88 -10.10 11.32
N LEU A 149 11.97 -9.73 10.04
CA LEU A 149 11.95 -10.65 8.90
C LEU A 149 13.34 -11.07 8.43
N ALA A 150 14.43 -10.65 9.09
CA ALA A 150 15.79 -10.99 8.64
C ALA A 150 16.05 -12.50 8.69
N ASP A 151 15.61 -13.17 9.76
CA ASP A 151 15.74 -14.63 9.89
C ASP A 151 14.88 -15.36 8.84
N ALA A 152 13.70 -14.85 8.52
CA ALA A 152 12.86 -15.40 7.46
C ALA A 152 13.53 -15.26 6.09
N ALA A 153 14.14 -14.10 5.81
CA ALA A 153 14.86 -13.87 4.56
C ALA A 153 16.10 -14.78 4.43
N ASN A 154 16.87 -14.97 5.51
CA ASN A 154 18.00 -15.90 5.55
C ASN A 154 17.55 -17.35 5.30
N SER A 155 16.43 -17.75 5.91
CA SER A 155 15.85 -19.09 5.71
C SER A 155 15.40 -19.29 4.27
N SER A 156 14.73 -18.30 3.68
CA SER A 156 14.33 -18.35 2.25
C SER A 156 15.56 -18.47 1.35
N LEU A 157 16.64 -17.73 1.59
CA LEU A 157 17.87 -17.86 0.81
C LEU A 157 18.51 -19.24 0.93
N MET A 158 18.50 -19.82 2.13
CA MET A 158 19.07 -21.16 2.36
C MET A 158 18.39 -22.23 1.54
N PHE A 159 17.06 -22.14 1.40
CA PHE A 159 16.25 -23.15 0.73
C PHE A 159 15.91 -22.78 -0.73
N LEU A 160 16.29 -21.59 -1.18
CA LEU A 160 15.96 -21.09 -2.50
C LEU A 160 16.49 -21.99 -3.61
N GLY A 161 15.55 -22.52 -4.39
CA GLY A 161 15.88 -23.40 -5.52
C GLY A 161 16.13 -24.86 -5.17
N MET A 162 15.98 -25.25 -3.90
CA MET A 162 16.04 -26.66 -3.52
C MET A 162 14.83 -27.42 -4.05
N SER A 163 15.05 -28.67 -4.47
CA SER A 163 13.92 -29.58 -4.74
C SER A 163 13.27 -30.05 -3.44
N ASP A 164 11.99 -30.44 -3.49
CA ASP A 164 11.28 -30.96 -2.31
C ASP A 164 12.05 -32.11 -1.65
N SER A 165 12.71 -32.99 -2.45
CA SER A 165 13.50 -34.09 -1.95
C SER A 165 14.76 -33.65 -1.20
N ASP A 166 15.41 -32.58 -1.65
CA ASP A 166 16.60 -32.07 -0.97
C ASP A 166 16.21 -31.27 0.28
N LEU A 167 15.13 -30.52 0.23
CA LEU A 167 14.57 -29.82 1.39
C LEU A 167 14.26 -30.81 2.52
N ILE A 168 13.59 -31.94 2.23
CA ILE A 168 13.29 -32.98 3.23
C ILE A 168 14.58 -33.51 3.86
N LYS A 169 15.60 -33.82 3.07
CA LYS A 169 16.88 -34.31 3.60
C LYS A 169 17.56 -33.30 4.55
N VAL A 170 17.55 -32.02 4.18
CA VAL A 170 18.12 -30.96 5.01
C VAL A 170 17.35 -30.83 6.32
N LEU A 171 16.02 -30.81 6.28
CA LEU A 171 15.17 -30.74 7.48
C LEU A 171 15.35 -31.94 8.41
N GLU A 172 15.50 -33.16 7.85
CA GLU A 172 15.83 -34.36 8.64
C GLU A 172 17.20 -34.29 9.31
N GLN A 173 18.18 -33.64 8.68
CA GLN A 173 19.51 -33.46 9.28
C GLN A 173 19.48 -32.46 10.42
N ILE A 174 18.78 -31.32 10.25
CA ILE A 174 18.62 -30.29 11.29
C ILE A 174 17.87 -30.87 12.51
N SER A 175 16.85 -31.70 12.30
CA SER A 175 16.07 -32.27 13.40
C SER A 175 16.82 -33.31 14.25
N LYS A 176 18.00 -33.79 13.82
CA LYS A 176 18.85 -34.76 14.53
C LYS A 176 19.96 -34.11 15.36
N GLN A 177 20.09 -32.78 15.30
CA GLN A 177 21.04 -31.99 16.10
C GLN A 177 20.40 -31.47 17.38
#